data_f76c5efa69e0fd74ac1289870d78634e
#
_entry.id   f76c5efa69e0fd74ac1289870d78634e
#
_cell.length_a   1.000
_cell.length_b   1.000
_cell.length_c   1.000
_cell.angle_alpha   90.00
_cell.angle_beta   90.00
_cell.angle_gamma   90.00
#
_symmetry.space_group_name_H-M   'P 1'
#
loop_
_entity.id
_entity.type
_entity.pdbx_description
1 polymer ?
#
loop_
_entity_poly.entity_id
_entity_poly.type
_entity_poly.pdbx_seq_one_letter_code
_entity_poly.pdbx_strand_id
1 'polypeptide(L)'
;MRVVRDNIAAFGGDPKQITIFGESAGAASVDYYNYAYTKDPIIAGSIGESGTAISFGNKLPSTAAENWFEIAERVGCNSSDNAQVLKCMRSDKVSMADLITAENAGLSGLEAVLGLFGPTIDNKTVFSNYTALAQEGRFIRKPYMTGSNSFEAGLFILLTASDNFTQPTSFWEDFNQNTFICPATTAAEFRARNRVPAWRYVYNPEFPNQAIPTSMGVAYHTAEILPMFGTSERTTKQDSTWQERAMGSYMREAWSAFARNPSSGLDQVGWRRFDSETASVNQLGFDPTDSTTFSVLPSFNTTAAYDEGCGMFPFMGTPNS
;
A
#
# COMPACT_ATOMS: atom_id res chain seq x y z
N MET A 1 -5.93 16.67 6.76
CA MET A 1 -7.04 16.13 7.59
C MET A 1 -7.76 17.21 8.39
N ARG A 2 -7.09 18.09 9.16
CA ARG A 2 -7.78 19.15 9.97
C ARG A 2 -8.67 20.05 9.12
N VAL A 3 -8.17 20.54 7.97
CA VAL A 3 -8.98 21.35 7.03
C VAL A 3 -10.26 20.63 6.59
N VAL A 4 -10.18 19.33 6.29
CA VAL A 4 -11.37 18.55 5.94
C VAL A 4 -12.34 18.49 7.11
N ARG A 5 -11.87 18.08 8.30
CA ARG A 5 -12.71 18.00 9.49
C ARG A 5 -13.42 19.33 9.79
N ASP A 6 -12.69 20.42 9.72
CA ASP A 6 -13.18 21.74 10.15
C ASP A 6 -14.14 22.37 9.14
N ASN A 7 -14.20 21.87 7.89
CA ASN A 7 -15.00 22.44 6.82
C ASN A 7 -16.04 21.51 6.19
N ILE A 8 -15.90 20.15 6.37
CA ILE A 8 -16.69 19.19 5.59
C ILE A 8 -18.21 19.29 5.86
N ALA A 9 -18.62 19.77 7.04
CA ALA A 9 -20.01 19.97 7.38
C ALA A 9 -20.70 20.99 6.43
N ALA A 10 -19.96 22.01 5.95
CA ALA A 10 -20.49 22.99 4.98
C ALA A 10 -20.76 22.36 3.61
N PHE A 11 -20.22 21.18 3.33
CA PHE A 11 -20.43 20.39 2.11
C PHE A 11 -21.39 19.21 2.32
N GLY A 12 -22.07 19.15 3.50
CA GLY A 12 -23.01 18.09 3.83
C GLY A 12 -22.35 16.80 4.37
N GLY A 13 -21.04 16.80 4.64
CA GLY A 13 -20.34 15.67 5.22
C GLY A 13 -20.33 15.68 6.75
N ASP A 14 -20.06 14.51 7.35
CA ASP A 14 -19.94 14.37 8.80
C ASP A 14 -18.46 14.35 9.22
N PRO A 15 -17.97 15.34 9.99
CA PRO A 15 -16.60 15.38 10.46
C PRO A 15 -16.21 14.24 11.42
N LYS A 16 -17.18 13.46 11.89
CA LYS A 16 -16.96 12.29 12.75
C LYS A 16 -16.84 10.98 11.94
N GLN A 17 -17.15 11.01 10.64
CA GLN A 17 -17.14 9.84 9.75
C GLN A 17 -16.11 9.99 8.62
N ILE A 18 -14.93 10.47 8.95
CA ILE A 18 -13.84 10.60 8.01
C ILE A 18 -13.09 9.27 7.94
N THR A 19 -13.11 8.62 6.77
CA THR A 19 -12.28 7.45 6.47
C THR A 19 -11.16 7.87 5.53
N ILE A 20 -9.93 7.45 5.84
CA ILE A 20 -8.79 7.59 4.93
C ILE A 20 -8.50 6.25 4.28
N PHE A 21 -8.14 6.29 3.01
CA PHE A 21 -7.73 5.09 2.27
C PHE A 21 -6.63 5.42 1.27
N GLY A 22 -5.90 4.41 0.87
CA GLY A 22 -4.83 4.55 -0.11
C GLY A 22 -4.30 3.21 -0.55
N GLU A 23 -3.68 3.20 -1.71
CA GLU A 23 -3.04 2.05 -2.32
C GLU A 23 -1.53 2.25 -2.38
N SER A 24 -0.75 1.18 -2.21
CA SER A 24 0.71 1.18 -2.32
C SER A 24 1.37 2.16 -1.33
N ALA A 25 2.14 3.12 -1.82
CA ALA A 25 2.71 4.21 -1.02
C ALA A 25 1.62 5.04 -0.31
N GLY A 26 0.41 5.15 -0.88
CA GLY A 26 -0.75 5.75 -0.24
C GLY A 26 -1.24 4.92 0.94
N ALA A 27 -1.24 3.59 0.83
CA ALA A 27 -1.58 2.68 1.94
C ALA A 27 -0.54 2.78 3.08
N ALA A 28 0.75 2.81 2.75
CA ALA A 28 1.81 3.06 3.72
C ALA A 28 1.62 4.42 4.43
N SER A 29 1.25 5.46 3.68
CA SER A 29 0.97 6.80 4.22
C SER A 29 -0.23 6.79 5.17
N VAL A 30 -1.29 6.04 4.85
CA VAL A 30 -2.44 5.81 5.73
C VAL A 30 -1.99 5.14 7.02
N ASP A 31 -1.14 4.13 6.92
CA ASP A 31 -0.69 3.42 8.11
C ASP A 31 0.34 4.23 8.92
N TYR A 32 1.23 5.02 8.29
CA TYR A 32 2.04 6.02 9.00
C TYR A 32 1.17 7.00 9.81
N TYR A 33 0.06 7.45 9.24
CA TYR A 33 -0.91 8.29 9.95
C TYR A 33 -1.45 7.60 11.21
N ASN A 34 -1.74 6.30 11.12
CA ASN A 34 -2.24 5.51 12.25
C ASN A 34 -1.24 5.47 13.43
N TYR A 35 0.05 5.54 13.18
CA TYR A 35 1.07 5.58 14.25
C TYR A 35 1.38 6.99 14.72
N ALA A 36 1.39 7.98 13.82
CA ALA A 36 1.81 9.35 14.14
C ALA A 36 0.76 10.16 14.91
N TYR A 37 -0.54 9.91 14.67
CA TYR A 37 -1.61 10.79 15.18
C TYR A 37 -2.51 10.13 16.23
N THR A 38 -1.93 9.32 17.11
CA THR A 38 -2.66 8.57 18.15
C THR A 38 -3.38 9.45 19.17
N LYS A 39 -2.91 10.70 19.41
CA LYS A 39 -3.48 11.61 20.41
C LYS A 39 -4.73 12.35 19.94
N ASP A 40 -4.86 12.61 18.64
CA ASP A 40 -6.02 13.30 18.03
C ASP A 40 -6.36 12.60 16.70
N PRO A 41 -6.90 11.37 16.78
CA PRO A 41 -7.31 10.67 15.59
C PRO A 41 -8.55 11.33 14.99
N ILE A 42 -8.39 12.03 13.88
CA ILE A 42 -9.50 12.66 13.16
C ILE A 42 -10.37 11.62 12.46
N ILE A 43 -9.81 10.45 12.18
CA ILE A 43 -10.45 9.40 11.39
C ILE A 43 -11.38 8.52 12.21
N ALA A 44 -12.42 8.00 11.56
CA ALA A 44 -13.32 6.96 12.07
C ALA A 44 -12.83 5.55 11.73
N GLY A 45 -12.13 5.39 10.61
CA GLY A 45 -11.52 4.16 10.14
C GLY A 45 -10.49 4.42 9.06
N SER A 46 -9.71 3.40 8.69
CA SER A 46 -8.69 3.49 7.65
C SER A 46 -8.59 2.22 6.82
N ILE A 47 -8.23 2.37 5.54
CA ILE A 47 -8.06 1.28 4.58
C ILE A 47 -6.68 1.39 3.96
N GLY A 48 -5.90 0.30 4.03
CA GLY A 48 -4.61 0.17 3.35
C GLY A 48 -4.66 -0.93 2.31
N GLU A 49 -4.55 -0.56 1.04
CA GLU A 49 -4.57 -1.46 -0.11
C GLU A 49 -3.13 -1.67 -0.57
N SER A 50 -2.63 -2.89 -0.50
CA SER A 50 -1.28 -3.24 -0.99
C SER A 50 -0.15 -2.41 -0.37
N GLY A 51 -0.22 -2.19 0.95
CA GLY A 51 0.82 -1.46 1.68
C GLY A 51 0.50 -1.19 3.14
N THR A 52 1.54 -1.13 3.95
CA THR A 52 1.50 -0.81 5.38
C THR A 52 2.73 -0.01 5.78
N ALA A 53 2.81 0.44 7.03
CA ALA A 53 3.98 1.14 7.55
C ALA A 53 5.28 0.31 7.57
N ILE A 54 5.18 -1.02 7.42
CA ILE A 54 6.31 -1.95 7.39
C ILE A 54 6.59 -2.54 6.00
N SER A 55 5.79 -2.20 4.99
CA SER A 55 5.94 -2.71 3.62
C SER A 55 7.19 -2.18 2.92
N PHE A 56 7.48 -0.90 3.10
CA PHE A 56 8.57 -0.22 2.41
C PHE A 56 9.59 0.30 3.43
N GLY A 57 10.87 0.13 3.13
CA GLY A 57 11.93 0.59 4.00
C GLY A 57 11.92 2.11 4.18
N ASN A 58 12.01 2.56 5.43
CA ASN A 58 12.16 3.97 5.74
C ASN A 58 13.62 4.39 5.61
N LYS A 59 13.86 5.57 5.04
CA LYS A 59 15.21 6.09 4.86
C LYS A 59 15.77 6.62 6.19
N LEU A 60 17.05 6.35 6.44
CA LEU A 60 17.77 7.02 7.53
C LEU A 60 17.97 8.50 7.16
N PRO A 61 17.99 9.42 8.14
CA PRO A 61 18.27 10.82 7.87
C PRO A 61 19.61 11.07 7.20
N SER A 62 20.65 10.26 7.53
CA SER A 62 21.96 10.31 6.85
C SER A 62 21.86 9.98 5.36
N THR A 63 21.20 8.86 5.02
CA THR A 63 20.99 8.42 3.63
C THR A 63 20.19 9.45 2.83
N ALA A 64 19.13 10.01 3.42
CA ALA A 64 18.35 11.05 2.77
C ALA A 64 19.18 12.32 2.52
N ALA A 65 20.06 12.69 3.45
CA ALA A 65 20.97 13.81 3.28
C ALA A 65 22.05 13.53 2.21
N GLU A 66 22.63 12.34 2.22
CA GLU A 66 23.61 11.91 1.19
C GLU A 66 22.99 11.99 -0.21
N ASN A 67 21.81 11.40 -0.41
CA ASN A 67 21.07 11.48 -1.67
C ASN A 67 20.79 12.93 -2.09
N TRP A 68 20.38 13.79 -1.13
CA TRP A 68 20.13 15.21 -1.41
C TRP A 68 21.38 15.93 -1.94
N PHE A 69 22.52 15.77 -1.28
CA PHE A 69 23.74 16.45 -1.69
C PHE A 69 24.30 15.89 -3.00
N GLU A 70 24.16 14.59 -3.24
CA GLU A 70 24.53 13.97 -4.51
C GLU A 70 23.70 14.54 -5.67
N ILE A 71 22.39 14.65 -5.52
CA ILE A 71 21.53 15.27 -6.54
C ILE A 71 21.89 16.74 -6.73
N ALA A 72 22.13 17.47 -5.63
CA ALA A 72 22.54 18.88 -5.71
C ALA A 72 23.85 19.06 -6.49
N GLU A 73 24.82 18.19 -6.28
CA GLU A 73 26.09 18.20 -7.03
C GLU A 73 25.86 17.90 -8.52
N ARG A 74 25.05 16.91 -8.84
CA ARG A 74 24.72 16.51 -10.23
C ARG A 74 24.08 17.64 -11.03
N VAL A 75 23.29 18.51 -10.38
CA VAL A 75 22.67 19.69 -11.03
C VAL A 75 23.49 20.97 -10.87
N GLY A 76 24.75 20.88 -10.41
CA GLY A 76 25.69 22.01 -10.31
C GLY A 76 25.44 22.93 -9.09
N CYS A 77 24.72 22.47 -8.08
CA CYS A 77 24.46 23.19 -6.82
C CYS A 77 25.41 22.75 -5.71
N ASN A 78 26.71 22.80 -5.96
CA ASN A 78 27.76 22.40 -5.01
C ASN A 78 28.25 23.61 -4.18
N SER A 79 28.14 23.51 -2.85
CA SER A 79 28.67 24.51 -1.90
C SER A 79 28.91 23.84 -0.53
N SER A 80 29.89 24.31 0.21
CA SER A 80 30.10 23.93 1.61
C SER A 80 29.06 24.55 2.57
N ASP A 81 28.29 25.53 2.08
CA ASP A 81 27.20 26.17 2.82
C ASP A 81 25.85 25.57 2.38
N ASN A 82 25.21 24.82 3.26
CA ASN A 82 23.91 24.16 3.01
C ASN A 82 22.81 25.16 2.63
N ALA A 83 22.85 26.41 3.15
CA ALA A 83 21.87 27.44 2.79
C ALA A 83 22.05 27.87 1.33
N GLN A 84 23.28 27.92 0.85
CA GLN A 84 23.57 28.22 -0.56
C GLN A 84 23.17 27.05 -1.48
N VAL A 85 23.42 25.80 -1.07
CA VAL A 85 22.91 24.63 -1.79
C VAL A 85 21.39 24.71 -1.95
N LEU A 86 20.67 24.93 -0.86
CA LEU A 86 19.21 25.04 -0.90
C LEU A 86 18.72 26.21 -1.77
N LYS A 87 19.39 27.36 -1.70
CA LYS A 87 19.09 28.53 -2.54
C LYS A 87 19.30 28.22 -4.04
N CYS A 88 20.38 27.52 -4.37
CA CYS A 88 20.68 27.10 -5.74
C CYS A 88 19.62 26.11 -6.25
N MET A 89 19.32 25.08 -5.48
CA MET A 89 18.31 24.05 -5.81
C MET A 89 16.89 24.61 -6.02
N ARG A 90 16.59 25.75 -5.39
CA ARG A 90 15.30 26.48 -5.54
C ARG A 90 15.33 27.58 -6.59
N SER A 91 16.44 27.78 -7.25
CA SER A 91 16.56 28.82 -8.27
C SER A 91 16.10 28.35 -9.66
N ASP A 92 15.83 29.32 -10.55
CA ASP A 92 15.44 29.03 -11.94
C ASP A 92 16.57 28.37 -12.76
N LYS A 93 17.74 28.18 -12.17
CA LYS A 93 18.87 27.48 -12.82
C LYS A 93 18.69 25.96 -12.83
N VAL A 94 17.88 25.44 -11.94
CA VAL A 94 17.60 24.01 -11.81
C VAL A 94 16.18 23.74 -12.27
N SER A 95 16.03 23.12 -13.42
CA SER A 95 14.73 22.74 -13.95
C SER A 95 14.23 21.42 -13.33
N MET A 96 12.93 21.17 -13.43
CA MET A 96 12.35 19.88 -13.05
C MET A 96 12.97 18.72 -13.84
N ALA A 97 13.27 18.94 -15.13
CA ALA A 97 13.89 17.93 -15.98
C ALA A 97 15.31 17.57 -15.50
N ASP A 98 16.09 18.57 -15.06
CA ASP A 98 17.42 18.34 -14.51
C ASP A 98 17.36 17.51 -13.23
N LEU A 99 16.39 17.80 -12.34
CA LEU A 99 16.18 17.05 -11.11
C LEU A 99 15.81 15.60 -11.38
N ILE A 100 14.84 15.34 -12.27
CA ILE A 100 14.43 14.00 -12.65
C ILE A 100 15.61 13.24 -13.28
N THR A 101 16.38 13.88 -14.15
CA THR A 101 17.55 13.27 -14.77
C THR A 101 18.62 12.95 -13.73
N ALA A 102 18.89 13.86 -12.81
CA ALA A 102 19.88 13.66 -11.76
C ALA A 102 19.46 12.55 -10.77
N GLU A 103 18.17 12.47 -10.42
CA GLU A 103 17.64 11.42 -9.54
C GLU A 103 17.77 10.03 -10.18
N ASN A 104 17.43 9.91 -11.46
CA ASN A 104 17.44 8.62 -12.15
C ASN A 104 18.83 8.17 -12.59
N ALA A 105 19.83 9.05 -12.55
CA ALA A 105 21.16 8.74 -13.00
C ALA A 105 21.82 7.64 -12.15
N GLY A 106 22.09 6.50 -12.78
CA GLY A 106 22.73 5.34 -12.14
C GLY A 106 21.77 4.39 -11.45
N LEU A 107 20.47 4.68 -11.43
CA LEU A 107 19.46 3.76 -10.92
C LEU A 107 19.08 2.74 -12.00
N SER A 108 18.78 1.52 -11.57
CA SER A 108 18.27 0.44 -12.44
C SER A 108 17.35 -0.50 -11.69
N GLY A 109 16.52 -1.24 -12.42
CA GLY A 109 15.62 -2.23 -11.85
C GLY A 109 14.67 -1.63 -10.80
N LEU A 110 14.55 -2.29 -9.65
CA LEU A 110 13.64 -1.85 -8.57
C LEU A 110 14.04 -0.49 -7.98
N GLU A 111 15.32 -0.13 -7.95
CA GLU A 111 15.75 1.19 -7.45
C GLU A 111 15.23 2.32 -8.35
N ALA A 112 15.23 2.13 -9.68
CA ALA A 112 14.65 3.09 -10.61
C ALA A 112 13.12 3.24 -10.44
N VAL A 113 12.43 2.17 -10.09
CA VAL A 113 10.99 2.18 -9.84
C VAL A 113 10.64 2.82 -8.50
N LEU A 114 11.40 2.54 -7.45
CA LEU A 114 11.12 3.00 -6.09
C LEU A 114 11.70 4.40 -5.78
N GLY A 115 12.70 4.83 -6.54
CA GLY A 115 13.38 6.12 -6.37
C GLY A 115 14.35 6.20 -5.18
N LEU A 116 15.14 7.27 -5.16
CA LEU A 116 16.12 7.52 -4.10
C LEU A 116 15.51 8.07 -2.83
N PHE A 117 14.44 8.86 -2.96
CA PHE A 117 13.79 9.51 -1.84
C PHE A 117 12.59 8.71 -1.35
N GLY A 118 12.25 8.88 -0.08
CA GLY A 118 11.13 8.21 0.56
C GLY A 118 10.90 8.74 1.97
N PRO A 119 9.94 8.17 2.69
CA PRO A 119 9.68 8.53 4.08
C PRO A 119 10.95 8.40 4.92
N THR A 120 11.34 9.51 5.56
CA THR A 120 12.59 9.59 6.34
C THR A 120 12.27 9.57 7.82
N ILE A 121 13.01 8.77 8.58
CA ILE A 121 12.80 8.57 10.01
C ILE A 121 13.06 9.88 10.77
N ASP A 122 12.02 10.38 11.44
CA ASP A 122 12.06 11.54 12.34
C ASP A 122 11.57 11.22 13.76
N ASN A 123 11.07 9.98 13.97
CA ASN A 123 10.45 9.50 15.20
C ASN A 123 9.29 10.37 15.72
N LYS A 124 8.62 11.10 14.81
CA LYS A 124 7.41 11.90 15.06
C LYS A 124 6.29 11.53 14.10
N THR A 125 6.58 11.47 12.81
CA THR A 125 5.66 11.08 11.73
C THR A 125 6.09 9.77 11.08
N VAL A 126 7.38 9.52 11.00
CA VAL A 126 7.96 8.28 10.50
C VAL A 126 8.86 7.68 11.58
N PHE A 127 8.52 6.48 12.04
CA PHE A 127 9.20 5.83 13.15
C PHE A 127 10.23 4.79 12.67
N SER A 128 11.25 4.57 13.49
CA SER A 128 12.31 3.60 13.17
C SER A 128 11.89 2.13 13.37
N ASN A 129 10.90 1.85 14.23
CA ASN A 129 10.47 0.50 14.55
C ASN A 129 8.95 0.41 14.73
N TYR A 130 8.25 0.18 13.62
CA TYR A 130 6.79 0.02 13.63
C TYR A 130 6.34 -1.30 14.24
N THR A 131 7.15 -2.35 14.14
CA THR A 131 6.84 -3.65 14.77
C THR A 131 6.76 -3.51 16.29
N ALA A 132 7.72 -2.85 16.91
CA ALA A 132 7.68 -2.59 18.35
C ALA A 132 6.46 -1.74 18.73
N LEU A 133 6.17 -0.67 17.99
CA LEU A 133 4.98 0.15 18.22
C LEU A 133 3.69 -0.64 18.09
N ALA A 134 3.61 -1.53 17.10
CA ALA A 134 2.45 -2.40 16.88
C ALA A 134 2.26 -3.41 18.00
N GLN A 135 3.34 -4.03 18.47
CA GLN A 135 3.33 -4.94 19.63
C GLN A 135 2.82 -4.26 20.89
N GLU A 136 3.22 -3.01 21.12
CA GLU A 136 2.77 -2.19 22.24
C GLU A 136 1.34 -1.62 22.05
N GLY A 137 0.71 -1.83 20.90
CA GLY A 137 -0.60 -1.24 20.56
C GLY A 137 -0.59 0.28 20.42
N ARG A 138 0.56 0.86 20.09
CA ARG A 138 0.79 2.31 19.93
C ARG A 138 0.42 2.80 18.54
N PHE A 139 -0.82 2.60 18.17
CA PHE A 139 -1.46 3.07 16.93
C PHE A 139 -2.87 3.57 17.22
N ILE A 140 -3.50 4.25 16.26
CA ILE A 140 -4.88 4.70 16.35
C ILE A 140 -5.80 3.47 16.51
N ARG A 141 -6.58 3.43 17.60
CA ARG A 141 -7.49 2.32 17.93
C ARG A 141 -8.83 2.48 17.22
N LYS A 142 -8.79 2.60 15.91
CA LYS A 142 -9.95 2.67 15.01
C LYS A 142 -9.92 1.48 14.04
N PRO A 143 -11.09 1.05 13.55
CA PRO A 143 -11.18 -0.07 12.61
C PRO A 143 -10.25 0.09 11.40
N TYR A 144 -9.67 -1.03 10.97
CA TYR A 144 -8.69 -1.07 9.90
C TYR A 144 -9.02 -2.19 8.91
N MET A 145 -9.07 -1.85 7.64
CA MET A 145 -9.13 -2.80 6.55
C MET A 145 -7.78 -2.78 5.82
N THR A 146 -7.22 -3.95 5.56
CA THR A 146 -5.97 -4.08 4.79
C THR A 146 -6.02 -5.30 3.88
N GLY A 147 -5.24 -5.28 2.84
CA GLY A 147 -5.16 -6.41 1.92
C GLY A 147 -4.09 -6.21 0.88
N SER A 148 -4.03 -7.16 -0.03
CA SER A 148 -3.10 -7.20 -1.14
C SER A 148 -3.73 -7.92 -2.32
N ASN A 149 -3.13 -7.75 -3.49
CA ASN A 149 -3.40 -8.59 -4.63
C ASN A 149 -2.63 -9.90 -4.52
N SER A 150 -3.04 -10.92 -5.25
CA SER A 150 -2.44 -12.26 -5.13
C SER A 150 -1.00 -12.31 -5.63
N PHE A 151 -0.63 -11.47 -6.59
CA PHE A 151 0.75 -11.37 -7.08
C PHE A 151 1.15 -9.95 -7.45
N GLU A 152 1.39 -9.13 -6.45
CA GLU A 152 1.79 -7.72 -6.57
C GLU A 152 3.01 -7.51 -7.48
N ALA A 153 3.98 -8.44 -7.41
CA ALA A 153 5.23 -8.38 -8.16
C ALA A 153 5.04 -8.29 -9.68
N GLY A 154 3.89 -8.71 -10.23
CA GLY A 154 3.61 -8.69 -11.66
C GLY A 154 3.83 -7.33 -12.32
N LEU A 155 3.39 -6.24 -11.67
CA LEU A 155 3.63 -4.88 -12.16
C LEU A 155 5.12 -4.51 -12.13
N PHE A 156 5.83 -4.88 -11.08
CA PHE A 156 7.25 -4.55 -10.93
C PHE A 156 8.12 -5.30 -11.95
N ILE A 157 7.78 -6.54 -12.28
CA ILE A 157 8.39 -7.30 -13.38
C ILE A 157 8.25 -6.52 -14.69
N LEU A 158 7.07 -6.01 -14.97
CA LEU A 158 6.82 -5.22 -16.18
C LEU A 158 7.61 -3.90 -16.19
N LEU A 159 7.60 -3.16 -15.08
CA LEU A 159 8.28 -1.86 -14.98
C LEU A 159 9.80 -1.97 -15.08
N THR A 160 10.39 -3.08 -14.62
CA THR A 160 11.83 -3.30 -14.66
C THR A 160 12.31 -3.99 -15.93
N ALA A 161 11.40 -4.47 -16.79
CA ALA A 161 11.75 -5.20 -18.01
C ALA A 161 12.58 -4.37 -19.02
N SER A 162 12.33 -3.05 -19.07
CA SER A 162 13.09 -2.13 -19.96
C SER A 162 14.57 -2.02 -19.60
N ASP A 163 14.91 -2.24 -18.34
CA ASP A 163 16.27 -2.10 -17.82
C ASP A 163 17.07 -3.41 -17.89
N ASN A 164 16.53 -4.45 -18.56
CA ASN A 164 17.07 -5.81 -18.55
C ASN A 164 17.28 -6.38 -17.13
N PHE A 165 16.51 -5.90 -16.16
CA PHE A 165 16.54 -6.38 -14.79
C PHE A 165 15.84 -7.74 -14.71
N THR A 166 16.61 -8.79 -14.96
CA THR A 166 16.10 -10.16 -14.94
C THR A 166 16.42 -10.81 -13.62
N GLN A 167 15.40 -11.27 -12.90
CA GLN A 167 15.50 -11.96 -11.63
C GLN A 167 14.78 -13.31 -11.71
N PRO A 168 15.22 -14.33 -10.94
CA PRO A 168 14.50 -15.61 -10.87
C PRO A 168 13.12 -15.43 -10.26
N THR A 169 12.21 -16.37 -10.56
CA THR A 169 10.84 -16.37 -10.03
C THR A 169 10.80 -16.26 -8.50
N SER A 170 11.70 -16.98 -7.81
CA SER A 170 11.78 -16.94 -6.35
C SER A 170 12.06 -15.55 -5.78
N PHE A 171 12.84 -14.71 -6.47
CA PHE A 171 13.06 -13.31 -6.07
C PHE A 171 11.75 -12.52 -6.06
N TRP A 172 10.92 -12.71 -7.10
CA TRP A 172 9.65 -12.02 -7.21
C TRP A 172 8.58 -12.55 -6.25
N GLU A 173 8.63 -13.85 -5.95
CA GLU A 173 7.81 -14.47 -4.91
C GLU A 173 8.19 -13.91 -3.54
N ASP A 174 9.48 -13.85 -3.22
CA ASP A 174 9.99 -13.25 -1.98
C ASP A 174 9.65 -11.77 -1.88
N PHE A 175 9.78 -11.01 -2.98
CA PHE A 175 9.39 -9.60 -3.03
C PHE A 175 7.89 -9.44 -2.76
N ASN A 176 7.05 -10.22 -3.43
CA ASN A 176 5.61 -10.24 -3.20
C ASN A 176 5.27 -10.51 -1.74
N GLN A 177 5.86 -11.55 -1.19
CA GLN A 177 5.60 -12.02 0.16
C GLN A 177 6.03 -10.99 1.20
N ASN A 178 7.26 -10.51 1.12
CA ASN A 178 7.85 -9.65 2.15
C ASN A 178 7.41 -8.19 2.07
N THR A 179 7.01 -7.72 0.89
CA THR A 179 6.60 -6.32 0.71
C THR A 179 5.10 -6.12 0.95
N PHE A 180 4.26 -7.10 0.61
CA PHE A 180 2.80 -6.92 0.59
C PHE A 180 2.06 -7.91 1.48
N ILE A 181 2.27 -9.22 1.30
CA ILE A 181 1.47 -10.26 1.97
C ILE A 181 1.72 -10.28 3.47
N CYS A 182 2.97 -10.51 3.89
CA CYS A 182 3.34 -10.58 5.29
C CYS A 182 3.11 -9.27 6.06
N PRO A 183 3.40 -8.08 5.50
CA PRO A 183 3.04 -6.82 6.14
C PRO A 183 1.54 -6.64 6.38
N ALA A 184 0.69 -7.03 5.43
CA ALA A 184 -0.76 -6.96 5.59
C ALA A 184 -1.25 -7.87 6.72
N THR A 185 -0.74 -9.11 6.80
CA THR A 185 -1.03 -10.04 7.91
C THR A 185 -0.61 -9.45 9.24
N THR A 186 0.65 -9.02 9.32
CA THR A 186 1.23 -8.44 10.55
C THR A 186 0.42 -7.25 11.04
N ALA A 187 0.03 -6.36 10.11
CA ALA A 187 -0.78 -5.18 10.45
C ALA A 187 -2.17 -5.57 10.98
N ALA A 188 -2.84 -6.55 10.36
CA ALA A 188 -4.14 -7.04 10.82
C ALA A 188 -4.03 -7.76 12.17
N GLU A 189 -3.02 -8.61 12.34
CA GLU A 189 -2.79 -9.40 13.54
C GLU A 189 -2.56 -8.53 14.79
N PHE A 190 -1.69 -7.53 14.71
CA PHE A 190 -1.47 -6.64 15.84
C PHE A 190 -2.71 -5.82 16.21
N ARG A 191 -3.54 -5.47 15.23
CA ARG A 191 -4.82 -4.80 15.51
C ARG A 191 -5.79 -5.73 16.20
N ALA A 192 -5.94 -6.96 15.71
CA ALA A 192 -6.80 -7.99 16.32
C ALA A 192 -6.36 -8.32 17.77
N ARG A 193 -5.06 -8.56 17.99
CA ARG A 193 -4.47 -8.78 19.33
C ARG A 193 -4.75 -7.62 20.30
N ASN A 194 -4.81 -6.41 19.79
CA ASN A 194 -5.13 -5.21 20.55
C ASN A 194 -6.63 -4.90 20.60
N ARG A 195 -7.51 -5.84 20.19
CA ARG A 195 -8.97 -5.71 20.17
C ARG A 195 -9.47 -4.53 19.33
N VAL A 196 -8.76 -4.22 18.28
CA VAL A 196 -9.19 -3.26 17.25
C VAL A 196 -9.77 -4.06 16.10
N PRO A 197 -11.02 -3.79 15.66
CA PRO A 197 -11.60 -4.48 14.51
C PRO A 197 -10.70 -4.35 13.29
N ALA A 198 -10.35 -5.48 12.69
CA ALA A 198 -9.54 -5.54 11.50
C ALA A 198 -10.13 -6.52 10.49
N TRP A 199 -9.96 -6.24 9.22
CA TRP A 199 -10.30 -7.14 8.12
C TRP A 199 -9.10 -7.23 7.19
N ARG A 200 -8.80 -8.45 6.75
CA ARG A 200 -7.78 -8.71 5.74
C ARG A 200 -8.42 -9.31 4.50
N TYR A 201 -8.03 -8.84 3.33
CA TYR A 201 -8.45 -9.43 2.06
C TYR A 201 -7.27 -9.81 1.18
N VAL A 202 -7.55 -10.69 0.22
CA VAL A 202 -6.69 -10.95 -0.94
C VAL A 202 -7.56 -10.83 -2.19
N TYR A 203 -7.13 -9.98 -3.12
CA TYR A 203 -7.76 -9.79 -4.41
C TYR A 203 -7.11 -10.70 -5.44
N ASN A 204 -7.91 -11.55 -6.08
CA ASN A 204 -7.41 -12.58 -6.98
C ASN A 204 -7.83 -12.41 -8.44
N PRO A 205 -8.86 -11.61 -8.79
CA PRO A 205 -9.35 -11.55 -10.16
C PRO A 205 -8.30 -11.06 -11.16
N GLU A 206 -8.33 -11.68 -12.32
CA GLU A 206 -7.63 -11.25 -13.51
C GLU A 206 -8.66 -11.00 -14.62
N PHE A 207 -8.61 -9.79 -15.21
CA PHE A 207 -9.54 -9.41 -16.26
C PHE A 207 -8.81 -9.13 -17.57
N PRO A 208 -9.35 -9.60 -18.73
CA PRO A 208 -8.66 -9.54 -20.02
C PRO A 208 -8.23 -8.14 -20.44
N ASN A 209 -9.05 -7.13 -20.14
CA ASN A 209 -8.77 -5.72 -20.47
C ASN A 209 -7.67 -5.09 -19.60
N GLN A 210 -7.23 -5.77 -18.55
CA GLN A 210 -6.14 -5.35 -17.67
C GLN A 210 -4.92 -6.27 -17.75
N ALA A 211 -4.96 -7.31 -18.60
CA ALA A 211 -3.86 -8.25 -18.73
C ALA A 211 -2.55 -7.54 -19.10
N ILE A 212 -1.50 -7.80 -18.32
CA ILE A 212 -0.15 -7.33 -18.59
C ILE A 212 0.70 -8.46 -19.18
N PRO A 213 1.66 -8.15 -20.07
CA PRO A 213 2.45 -9.18 -20.76
C PRO A 213 3.52 -9.77 -19.82
N THR A 214 3.09 -10.46 -18.78
CA THR A 214 3.98 -11.23 -17.91
C THR A 214 3.52 -12.70 -17.89
N SER A 215 4.47 -13.62 -17.79
CA SER A 215 4.17 -15.05 -17.69
C SER A 215 3.52 -15.44 -16.36
N MET A 216 3.43 -14.51 -15.43
CA MET A 216 2.91 -14.69 -14.07
C MET A 216 1.59 -13.94 -13.89
N GLY A 217 0.80 -13.81 -14.97
CA GLY A 217 -0.47 -13.09 -15.02
C GLY A 217 -1.44 -13.58 -13.97
N VAL A 218 -1.68 -12.71 -13.01
CA VAL A 218 -2.63 -12.81 -11.90
C VAL A 218 -2.90 -11.39 -11.45
N ALA A 219 -3.70 -11.18 -10.43
CA ALA A 219 -3.95 -9.85 -9.91
C ALA A 219 -2.64 -9.18 -9.48
N TYR A 220 -2.10 -8.32 -10.34
CA TYR A 220 -0.85 -7.57 -10.11
C TYR A 220 -1.12 -6.31 -9.26
N HIS A 221 -0.05 -5.65 -8.83
CA HIS A 221 -0.14 -4.40 -8.06
C HIS A 221 -1.02 -3.37 -8.77
N THR A 222 -2.00 -2.80 -8.08
CA THR A 222 -3.02 -1.86 -8.59
C THR A 222 -4.17 -2.47 -9.42
N ALA A 223 -4.18 -3.80 -9.69
CA ALA A 223 -5.18 -4.40 -10.57
C ALA A 223 -6.63 -4.20 -10.09
N GLU A 224 -6.86 -4.08 -8.79
CA GLU A 224 -8.18 -3.87 -8.18
C GLU A 224 -8.72 -2.44 -8.36
N ILE A 225 -7.84 -1.48 -8.59
CA ILE A 225 -8.19 -0.05 -8.55
C ILE A 225 -9.14 0.35 -9.69
N LEU A 226 -8.84 -0.06 -10.91
CA LEU A 226 -9.67 0.31 -12.06
C LEU A 226 -11.09 -0.25 -11.96
N PRO A 227 -11.32 -1.55 -11.63
CA PRO A 227 -12.65 -2.10 -11.40
C PRO A 227 -13.37 -1.43 -10.23
N MET A 228 -12.68 -1.21 -9.11
CA MET A 228 -13.25 -0.57 -7.94
C MET A 228 -13.79 0.83 -8.25
N PHE A 229 -13.04 1.63 -8.99
CA PHE A 229 -13.50 2.98 -9.39
C PHE A 229 -14.40 2.97 -10.65
N GLY A 230 -14.60 1.81 -11.29
CA GLY A 230 -15.40 1.70 -12.53
C GLY A 230 -14.79 2.48 -13.69
N THR A 231 -13.47 2.54 -13.73
CA THR A 231 -12.72 3.32 -14.73
C THR A 231 -11.99 2.47 -15.76
N SER A 232 -12.10 1.14 -15.69
CA SER A 232 -11.36 0.20 -16.53
C SER A 232 -11.55 0.50 -18.02
N GLU A 233 -12.79 0.52 -18.52
CA GLU A 233 -13.08 0.76 -19.95
C GLU A 233 -12.53 2.11 -20.44
N ARG A 234 -12.65 3.14 -19.61
CA ARG A 234 -12.12 4.46 -19.95
C ARG A 234 -10.60 4.48 -20.04
N THR A 235 -9.93 3.72 -19.17
CA THR A 235 -8.47 3.69 -19.08
C THR A 235 -7.86 2.77 -20.12
N THR A 236 -8.36 1.55 -20.23
CA THR A 236 -7.82 0.52 -21.11
C THR A 236 -8.29 0.63 -22.57
N LYS A 237 -9.39 1.36 -22.81
CA LYS A 237 -10.09 1.44 -24.11
C LYS A 237 -10.64 0.09 -24.59
N GLN A 238 -10.88 -0.82 -23.66
CA GLN A 238 -11.45 -2.15 -23.92
C GLN A 238 -12.65 -2.36 -23.01
N ASP A 239 -13.63 -3.14 -23.48
CA ASP A 239 -14.83 -3.43 -22.72
C ASP A 239 -14.52 -4.30 -21.49
N SER A 240 -15.13 -3.96 -20.37
CA SER A 240 -15.08 -4.81 -19.17
C SER A 240 -15.97 -6.03 -19.32
N THR A 241 -15.55 -7.14 -18.75
CA THR A 241 -16.41 -8.32 -18.63
C THR A 241 -17.54 -8.07 -17.62
N TRP A 242 -18.58 -8.93 -17.61
CA TRP A 242 -19.63 -8.82 -16.60
C TRP A 242 -19.08 -9.13 -15.19
N GLN A 243 -18.11 -10.06 -15.10
CA GLN A 243 -17.44 -10.40 -13.83
C GLN A 243 -16.69 -9.19 -13.26
N GLU A 244 -15.96 -8.47 -14.11
CA GLU A 244 -15.24 -7.26 -13.71
C GLU A 244 -16.19 -6.18 -13.18
N ARG A 245 -17.27 -5.91 -13.91
CA ARG A 245 -18.28 -4.93 -13.48
C ARG A 245 -18.95 -5.35 -12.16
N ALA A 246 -19.26 -6.64 -12.01
CA ALA A 246 -19.86 -7.18 -10.80
C ALA A 246 -18.90 -7.09 -9.60
N MET A 247 -17.63 -7.48 -9.78
CA MET A 247 -16.59 -7.37 -8.74
C MET A 247 -16.37 -5.92 -8.34
N GLY A 248 -16.21 -5.01 -9.31
CA GLY A 248 -16.03 -3.59 -9.00
C GLY A 248 -17.24 -2.98 -8.27
N SER A 249 -18.47 -3.44 -8.59
CA SER A 249 -19.67 -3.02 -7.87
C SER A 249 -19.66 -3.51 -6.42
N TYR A 250 -19.32 -4.76 -6.20
CA TYR A 250 -19.23 -5.34 -4.87
C TYR A 250 -18.14 -4.66 -4.01
N MET A 251 -16.97 -4.40 -4.60
CA MET A 251 -15.89 -3.68 -3.90
C MET A 251 -16.36 -2.27 -3.49
N ARG A 252 -16.98 -1.52 -4.39
CA ARG A 252 -17.56 -0.20 -4.02
C ARG A 252 -18.55 -0.29 -2.88
N GLU A 253 -19.38 -1.33 -2.85
CA GLU A 253 -20.31 -1.58 -1.74
C GLU A 253 -19.56 -1.83 -0.43
N ALA A 254 -18.54 -2.71 -0.44
CA ALA A 254 -17.75 -3.06 0.74
C ALA A 254 -16.96 -1.85 1.28
N TRP A 255 -16.23 -1.12 0.43
CA TRP A 255 -15.48 0.09 0.83
C TRP A 255 -16.41 1.19 1.36
N SER A 256 -17.57 1.36 0.71
CA SER A 256 -18.58 2.32 1.16
C SER A 256 -19.25 1.89 2.47
N ALA A 257 -19.50 0.60 2.66
CA ALA A 257 -20.04 0.05 3.90
C ALA A 257 -19.07 0.28 5.07
N PHE A 258 -17.77 0.03 4.83
CA PHE A 258 -16.73 0.36 5.81
C PHE A 258 -16.70 1.86 6.10
N ALA A 259 -16.73 2.73 5.11
CA ALA A 259 -16.68 4.18 5.31
C ALA A 259 -17.89 4.70 6.09
N ARG A 260 -19.10 4.15 5.84
CA ARG A 260 -20.33 4.51 6.57
C ARG A 260 -20.35 3.98 8.00
N ASN A 261 -19.82 2.79 8.22
CA ASN A 261 -19.76 2.17 9.54
C ASN A 261 -18.47 1.33 9.66
N PRO A 262 -17.35 1.95 10.00
CA PRO A 262 -16.07 1.23 10.08
C PRO A 262 -16.07 0.06 11.07
N SER A 263 -16.94 0.10 12.09
CA SER A 263 -16.96 -0.92 13.14
C SER A 263 -17.63 -2.23 12.73
N SER A 264 -18.60 -2.21 11.80
CA SER A 264 -19.37 -3.41 11.43
C SER A 264 -19.96 -3.39 10.02
N GLY A 265 -19.65 -2.38 9.21
CA GLY A 265 -20.16 -2.28 7.84
C GLY A 265 -19.75 -3.46 6.97
N LEU A 266 -18.52 -3.91 7.10
CA LEU A 266 -18.02 -5.07 6.35
C LEU A 266 -18.70 -6.39 6.78
N ASP A 267 -19.02 -6.54 8.06
CA ASP A 267 -19.75 -7.73 8.55
C ASP A 267 -21.11 -7.86 7.84
N GLN A 268 -21.78 -6.71 7.54
CA GLN A 268 -23.09 -6.66 6.89
C GLN A 268 -23.05 -7.04 5.39
N VAL A 269 -21.90 -6.91 4.75
CA VAL A 269 -21.67 -7.32 3.35
C VAL A 269 -20.92 -8.65 3.24
N GLY A 270 -20.89 -9.41 4.34
CA GLY A 270 -20.45 -10.79 4.38
C GLY A 270 -18.95 -10.99 4.64
N TRP A 271 -18.19 -9.96 5.02
CA TRP A 271 -16.78 -10.11 5.36
C TRP A 271 -16.60 -10.65 6.78
N ARG A 272 -15.55 -11.45 6.97
CA ARG A 272 -15.10 -11.92 8.29
C ARG A 272 -14.03 -10.98 8.84
N ARG A 273 -14.14 -10.68 10.14
CA ARG A 273 -13.08 -10.00 10.87
C ARG A 273 -11.86 -10.90 10.94
N PHE A 274 -10.70 -10.29 10.86
CA PHE A 274 -9.44 -11.01 10.92
C PHE A 274 -9.24 -11.69 12.27
N ASP A 275 -8.93 -12.98 12.19
CA ASP A 275 -8.57 -13.85 13.30
C ASP A 275 -7.55 -14.87 12.75
N SER A 276 -6.32 -14.87 13.28
CA SER A 276 -5.24 -15.73 12.82
C SER A 276 -5.51 -17.23 12.99
N GLU A 277 -6.41 -17.58 13.90
CA GLU A 277 -6.75 -18.97 14.23
C GLU A 277 -7.87 -19.55 13.34
N THR A 278 -8.52 -18.74 12.54
CA THR A 278 -9.67 -19.15 11.74
C THR A 278 -9.53 -18.79 10.26
N ALA A 279 -10.42 -19.34 9.42
CA ALA A 279 -10.55 -18.93 8.02
C ALA A 279 -11.20 -17.54 7.93
N SER A 280 -10.41 -16.49 8.08
CA SER A 280 -10.85 -15.10 8.17
C SER A 280 -10.20 -14.16 7.13
N VAL A 281 -9.31 -14.67 6.28
CA VAL A 281 -8.81 -13.94 5.11
C VAL A 281 -9.93 -13.92 4.06
N ASN A 282 -10.41 -12.73 3.72
CA ASN A 282 -11.48 -12.53 2.75
C ASN A 282 -10.89 -12.59 1.34
N GLN A 283 -11.13 -13.68 0.62
CA GLN A 283 -10.70 -13.86 -0.76
C GLN A 283 -11.73 -13.24 -1.70
N LEU A 284 -11.32 -12.31 -2.54
CA LEU A 284 -12.17 -11.72 -3.57
C LEU A 284 -11.90 -12.43 -4.90
N GLY A 285 -12.98 -12.82 -5.59
CA GLY A 285 -12.91 -13.40 -6.93
C GLY A 285 -12.90 -14.93 -7.00
N PHE A 286 -12.81 -15.64 -5.88
CA PHE A 286 -12.91 -17.09 -5.84
C PHE A 286 -14.22 -17.57 -5.23
N ASP A 287 -14.75 -18.67 -5.79
CA ASP A 287 -15.83 -19.42 -5.16
C ASP A 287 -15.30 -20.20 -3.95
N PRO A 288 -16.00 -20.21 -2.81
CA PRO A 288 -15.55 -20.93 -1.62
C PRO A 288 -15.55 -22.47 -1.82
N THR A 289 -16.31 -22.99 -2.78
CA THR A 289 -16.42 -24.43 -3.08
C THR A 289 -15.59 -24.88 -4.27
N ASP A 290 -15.25 -23.95 -5.15
CA ASP A 290 -14.43 -24.17 -6.34
C ASP A 290 -13.56 -22.93 -6.61
N SER A 291 -12.29 -22.99 -6.22
CA SER A 291 -11.34 -21.90 -6.40
C SER A 291 -11.04 -21.54 -7.86
N THR A 292 -11.51 -22.34 -8.81
CA THR A 292 -11.39 -22.04 -10.24
C THR A 292 -12.58 -21.26 -10.79
N THR A 293 -13.67 -21.19 -10.02
CA THR A 293 -14.90 -20.50 -10.42
C THR A 293 -14.95 -19.10 -9.80
N PHE A 294 -15.20 -18.10 -10.63
CA PHE A 294 -15.34 -16.71 -10.20
C PHE A 294 -16.58 -16.53 -9.29
N SER A 295 -16.37 -15.90 -8.16
CA SER A 295 -17.43 -15.46 -7.24
C SER A 295 -17.32 -13.98 -6.94
N VAL A 296 -18.46 -13.29 -6.88
CA VAL A 296 -18.53 -11.89 -6.44
C VAL A 296 -18.44 -11.80 -4.92
N LEU A 297 -19.09 -12.75 -4.22
CA LEU A 297 -19.05 -12.80 -2.75
C LEU A 297 -17.69 -13.33 -2.27
N PRO A 298 -17.19 -12.85 -1.12
CA PRO A 298 -15.92 -13.32 -0.60
C PRO A 298 -15.99 -14.79 -0.20
N SER A 299 -14.97 -15.53 -0.53
CA SER A 299 -14.65 -16.80 0.13
C SER A 299 -13.67 -16.57 1.27
N PHE A 300 -13.39 -17.60 2.06
CA PHE A 300 -12.60 -17.45 3.26
C PHE A 300 -11.50 -18.50 3.33
N ASN A 301 -10.29 -18.05 3.67
CA ASN A 301 -9.16 -18.93 3.87
C ASN A 301 -8.41 -18.59 5.16
N THR A 302 -7.55 -19.49 5.61
CA THR A 302 -6.66 -19.26 6.74
C THR A 302 -5.46 -18.41 6.32
N THR A 303 -4.79 -17.81 7.29
CA THR A 303 -3.52 -17.11 7.05
C THR A 303 -2.46 -18.05 6.48
N ALA A 304 -2.43 -19.30 6.91
CA ALA A 304 -1.48 -20.32 6.43
C ALA A 304 -1.49 -20.52 4.89
N ALA A 305 -2.60 -20.23 4.23
CA ALA A 305 -2.70 -20.33 2.77
C ALA A 305 -1.91 -19.22 2.02
N TYR A 306 -1.55 -18.14 2.71
CA TYR A 306 -0.90 -16.97 2.13
C TYR A 306 0.43 -16.62 2.78
N ASP A 307 0.63 -17.01 4.03
CA ASP A 307 1.69 -16.51 4.90
C ASP A 307 2.88 -17.47 4.98
N GLU A 308 3.01 -18.40 4.01
CA GLU A 308 4.19 -19.26 3.90
C GLU A 308 5.45 -18.38 3.76
N GLY A 309 6.44 -18.61 4.64
CA GLY A 309 7.65 -17.80 4.66
C GLY A 309 7.58 -16.49 5.47
N CYS A 310 6.39 -16.06 5.91
CA CYS A 310 6.29 -14.89 6.79
C CYS A 310 7.01 -15.13 8.12
N GLY A 311 7.90 -14.20 8.49
CA GLY A 311 8.69 -14.30 9.72
C GLY A 311 10.10 -14.90 9.56
N MET A 312 10.44 -15.41 8.39
CA MET A 312 11.81 -15.90 8.10
C MET A 312 12.75 -14.80 7.61
N PHE A 313 12.22 -13.67 7.16
CA PHE A 313 13.03 -12.56 6.65
C PHE A 313 12.80 -11.29 7.49
N PRO A 314 13.86 -10.52 7.78
CA PRO A 314 13.67 -9.17 8.28
C PRO A 314 12.92 -8.39 7.20
N PHE A 315 11.78 -7.79 7.57
CA PHE A 315 11.05 -6.89 6.67
C PHE A 315 12.03 -5.86 6.09
N MET A 316 11.91 -5.53 4.80
CA MET A 316 12.80 -4.57 4.12
C MET A 316 12.85 -3.18 4.79
N GLY A 317 12.12 -2.97 5.87
CA GLY A 317 12.06 -1.76 6.66
C GLY A 317 12.76 -1.79 8.02
N THR A 318 13.43 -2.88 8.41
CA THR A 318 14.25 -2.84 9.62
C THR A 318 15.65 -2.38 9.24
N PRO A 319 16.16 -1.24 9.79
CA PRO A 319 17.58 -0.97 9.69
C PRO A 319 18.33 -2.16 10.27
N ASN A 320 19.30 -2.70 9.54
CA ASN A 320 20.23 -3.67 10.10
C ASN A 320 20.76 -3.09 11.41
N SER A 321 20.51 -3.81 12.52
CA SER A 321 21.03 -3.51 13.86
C SER A 321 22.55 -3.57 13.88
#